data_fb34b4370c80fbf189e0923df1a0d90c
#
_entry.id   fb34b4370c80fbf189e0923df1a0d90c
#
_cell.length_a   1.000
_cell.length_b   1.000
_cell.length_c   1.000
_cell.angle_alpha   90.00
_cell.angle_beta   90.00
_cell.angle_gamma   90.00
#
_symmetry.space_group_name_H-M   'P 1'
#
loop_
_entity.id
_entity.type
_entity.pdbx_description
1 polymer ?
#
loop_
_entity_poly.entity_id
_entity_poly.type
_entity_poly.pdbx_seq_one_letter_code
_entity_poly.pdbx_strand_id
1 'polypeptide(L)'
;MPGQHLDPRVQPQRPDLVATAVVPDYALGPHTASLGLAFSRPGDLLSALANGAFVGQHGSWNRNPPSGYKVVFVPFADGRPSGAPVDVLTGFLDADGNARGRPVGVALDRRGALLVADDVGGRVWRVAVARSDTASAADPSP
;
A
#
# COMPACT_ATOMS: atom_id res chain seq x y z
N MET A 1 -16.85 10.97 5.43
CA MET A 1 -16.09 11.69 4.39
C MET A 1 -14.79 12.17 4.99
N PRO A 2 -13.66 12.11 4.28
CA PRO A 2 -12.49 12.84 4.71
C PRO A 2 -12.85 14.33 4.72
N GLY A 3 -12.57 15.02 5.80
CA GLY A 3 -12.98 16.41 5.96
C GLY A 3 -12.24 17.07 7.10
N GLN A 4 -12.54 18.34 7.30
CA GLN A 4 -12.01 19.14 8.37
C GLN A 4 -12.83 18.88 9.64
N HIS A 5 -12.23 18.21 10.62
CA HIS A 5 -12.89 17.84 11.87
C HIS A 5 -12.08 18.30 13.08
N LEU A 6 -12.77 18.86 14.07
CA LEU A 6 -12.20 19.12 15.38
C LEU A 6 -12.00 17.78 16.12
N ASP A 7 -10.79 17.54 16.63
CA ASP A 7 -10.55 16.41 17.53
C ASP A 7 -10.94 16.82 18.97
N PRO A 8 -11.99 16.22 19.54
CA PRO A 8 -12.46 16.58 20.88
C PRO A 8 -11.45 16.28 22.00
N ARG A 9 -10.46 15.43 21.72
CA ARG A 9 -9.40 15.08 22.69
C ARG A 9 -8.33 16.15 22.81
N VAL A 10 -8.22 17.03 21.83
CA VAL A 10 -7.22 18.12 21.81
C VAL A 10 -7.82 19.39 22.40
N GLN A 11 -7.18 19.95 23.44
CA GLN A 11 -7.60 21.17 24.09
C GLN A 11 -6.42 22.12 24.26
N PRO A 12 -6.61 23.46 24.10
CA PRO A 12 -7.85 24.11 23.65
C PRO A 12 -8.14 23.81 22.17
N GLN A 13 -9.41 23.84 21.81
CA GLN A 13 -9.84 23.65 20.42
C GLN A 13 -9.34 24.80 19.53
N ARG A 14 -8.93 24.47 18.32
CA ARG A 14 -8.41 25.43 17.32
C ARG A 14 -9.20 25.36 16.01
N PRO A 15 -10.47 25.79 15.99
CA PRO A 15 -11.30 25.78 14.78
C PRO A 15 -10.71 26.63 13.65
N ASP A 16 -9.93 27.64 13.96
CA ASP A 16 -9.19 28.47 13.02
C ASP A 16 -8.17 27.63 12.20
N LEU A 17 -7.42 26.74 12.85
CA LEU A 17 -6.48 25.85 12.16
C LEU A 17 -7.21 24.75 11.37
N VAL A 18 -8.30 24.22 11.91
CA VAL A 18 -9.10 23.22 11.20
C VAL A 18 -9.67 23.79 9.91
N ALA A 19 -10.11 25.04 9.92
CA ALA A 19 -10.65 25.70 8.73
C ALA A 19 -9.60 25.89 7.60
N THR A 20 -8.31 25.90 7.95
CA THR A 20 -7.21 26.03 6.97
C THR A 20 -6.56 24.71 6.59
N ALA A 21 -6.96 23.60 7.24
CA ALA A 21 -6.39 22.29 6.96
C ALA A 21 -6.73 21.82 5.53
N VAL A 22 -5.72 21.28 4.85
CA VAL A 22 -5.92 20.67 3.52
C VAL A 22 -6.67 19.36 3.69
N VAL A 23 -7.76 19.20 2.96
CA VAL A 23 -8.54 17.96 2.93
C VAL A 23 -7.72 16.88 2.21
N PRO A 24 -7.55 15.67 2.79
CA PRO A 24 -6.82 14.61 2.13
C PRO A 24 -7.55 14.14 0.86
N ASP A 25 -6.80 13.82 -0.19
CA ASP A 25 -7.36 13.33 -1.45
C ASP A 25 -8.00 11.94 -1.31
N TYR A 26 -7.53 11.12 -0.35
CA TYR A 26 -8.02 9.76 -0.15
C TYR A 26 -7.94 9.33 1.32
N ALA A 27 -8.97 8.60 1.77
CA ALA A 27 -9.02 8.03 3.11
C ALA A 27 -8.83 6.51 3.05
N LEU A 28 -7.76 6.02 3.65
CA LEU A 28 -7.38 4.59 3.66
C LEU A 28 -8.04 3.78 4.80
N GLY A 29 -8.93 4.40 5.53
CA GLY A 29 -9.60 3.79 6.68
C GLY A 29 -8.85 3.99 8.01
N PRO A 30 -9.51 3.68 9.14
CA PRO A 30 -8.96 3.88 10.46
C PRO A 30 -7.94 2.81 10.83
N HIS A 31 -6.92 3.19 11.61
CA HIS A 31 -5.93 2.30 12.21
C HIS A 31 -5.08 1.48 11.23
N THR A 32 -5.01 1.83 9.96
CA THR A 32 -4.21 1.11 8.96
C THR A 32 -2.71 1.36 9.11
N ALA A 33 -2.33 2.45 9.78
CA ALA A 33 -0.94 2.91 9.90
C ALA A 33 -0.23 2.91 8.53
N SER A 34 -0.76 3.69 7.60
CA SER A 34 -0.20 3.84 6.25
C SER A 34 1.06 4.70 6.32
N LEU A 35 2.24 4.11 6.10
CA LEU A 35 3.54 4.73 6.33
C LEU A 35 4.31 5.00 5.04
N GLY A 36 4.39 4.03 4.12
CA GLY A 36 5.10 4.17 2.84
C GLY A 36 4.16 4.47 1.68
N LEU A 37 4.61 5.30 0.74
CA LEU A 37 3.87 5.62 -0.48
C LEU A 37 4.83 5.70 -1.67
N ALA A 38 4.44 5.07 -2.79
CA ALA A 38 5.16 5.18 -4.07
C ALA A 38 4.17 5.21 -5.23
N PHE A 39 4.33 6.17 -6.13
CA PHE A 39 3.53 6.21 -7.36
C PHE A 39 4.04 5.22 -8.39
N SER A 40 3.12 4.51 -9.05
CA SER A 40 3.42 3.71 -10.23
C SER A 40 3.81 4.60 -11.42
N ARG A 41 4.64 4.05 -12.32
CA ARG A 41 5.11 4.72 -13.52
C ARG A 41 4.65 3.95 -14.76
N PRO A 42 4.43 4.62 -15.89
CA PRO A 42 4.21 3.92 -17.16
C PRO A 42 5.35 2.95 -17.45
N GLY A 43 5.03 1.73 -17.83
CA GLY A 43 6.03 0.69 -18.15
C GLY A 43 6.60 -0.10 -16.96
N ASP A 44 6.12 0.14 -15.74
CA ASP A 44 6.47 -0.70 -14.60
C ASP A 44 6.04 -2.16 -14.78
N LEU A 45 6.77 -3.10 -14.16
CA LEU A 45 6.47 -4.54 -14.27
C LEU A 45 5.07 -4.93 -13.80
N LEU A 46 4.47 -4.11 -12.94
CA LEU A 46 3.10 -4.28 -12.49
C LEU A 46 2.14 -3.44 -13.37
N SER A 47 2.19 -3.61 -14.69
CA SER A 47 1.45 -2.82 -15.65
C SER A 47 -0.07 -2.78 -15.43
N ALA A 48 -0.64 -3.85 -14.86
CA ALA A 48 -2.05 -3.86 -14.45
C ALA A 48 -2.37 -2.89 -13.30
N LEU A 49 -1.35 -2.40 -12.60
CA LEU A 49 -1.41 -1.42 -11.52
C LEU A 49 -0.73 -0.10 -11.94
N ALA A 50 -0.89 0.28 -13.20
CA ALA A 50 -0.45 1.57 -13.70
C ALA A 50 -1.40 2.70 -13.23
N ASN A 51 -0.88 3.93 -13.19
CA ASN A 51 -1.62 5.13 -12.80
C ASN A 51 -2.24 5.05 -11.39
N GLY A 52 -1.40 5.05 -10.39
CA GLY A 52 -1.86 5.06 -9.00
C GLY A 52 -0.73 5.06 -8.00
N ALA A 53 -1.05 4.79 -6.76
CA ALA A 53 -0.11 4.78 -5.65
C ALA A 53 -0.14 3.46 -4.89
N PHE A 54 1.03 2.88 -4.66
CA PHE A 54 1.22 1.80 -3.70
C PHE A 54 1.36 2.37 -2.30
N VAL A 55 0.65 1.80 -1.33
CA VAL A 55 0.68 2.25 0.06
C VAL A 55 0.96 1.06 0.98
N GLY A 56 2.04 1.14 1.75
CA GLY A 56 2.38 0.18 2.78
C GLY A 56 1.60 0.47 4.05
N GLN A 57 0.80 -0.50 4.50
CA GLN A 57 -0.02 -0.40 5.71
C GLN A 57 0.58 -1.28 6.80
N HIS A 58 1.24 -0.65 7.76
CA HIS A 58 1.88 -1.32 8.91
C HIS A 58 0.89 -2.08 9.78
N GLY A 59 -0.32 -1.60 9.86
CA GLY A 59 -1.44 -2.25 10.55
C GLY A 59 -1.67 -1.74 11.97
N SER A 60 -2.85 -2.04 12.46
CA SER A 60 -3.34 -1.63 13.77
C SER A 60 -2.58 -2.31 14.92
N TRP A 61 -2.57 -1.69 16.10
CA TRP A 61 -2.02 -2.28 17.33
C TRP A 61 -3.11 -2.54 18.39
N ASN A 62 -4.24 -1.86 18.31
CA ASN A 62 -5.31 -1.92 19.33
C ASN A 62 -6.71 -2.03 18.72
N ARG A 63 -6.84 -2.66 17.57
CA ARG A 63 -8.10 -2.84 16.88
C ARG A 63 -8.46 -4.32 16.72
N ASN A 64 -9.72 -4.67 16.95
CA ASN A 64 -10.27 -5.99 16.68
C ASN A 64 -11.52 -5.85 15.78
N PRO A 65 -11.61 -6.53 14.61
CA PRO A 65 -10.50 -7.26 13.99
C PRO A 65 -9.36 -6.30 13.57
N PRO A 66 -8.12 -6.81 13.40
CA PRO A 66 -6.98 -6.02 12.91
C PRO A 66 -7.24 -5.40 11.55
N SER A 67 -6.63 -4.24 11.27
CA SER A 67 -6.71 -3.56 9.97
C SER A 67 -5.33 -3.17 9.47
N GLY A 68 -5.16 -3.05 8.15
CA GLY A 68 -3.87 -2.87 7.50
C GLY A 68 -3.14 -4.21 7.31
N TYR A 69 -1.85 -4.30 7.65
CA TYR A 69 -1.00 -5.48 7.48
C TYR A 69 -0.93 -5.93 6.02
N LYS A 70 -0.81 -4.99 5.09
CA LYS A 70 -0.81 -5.26 3.66
C LYS A 70 -0.23 -4.09 2.87
N VAL A 71 0.02 -4.31 1.61
CA VAL A 71 0.22 -3.24 0.65
C VAL A 71 -1.00 -3.14 -0.22
N VAL A 72 -1.52 -1.94 -0.37
CA VAL A 72 -2.64 -1.65 -1.26
C VAL A 72 -2.19 -0.76 -2.41
N PHE A 73 -2.90 -0.84 -3.53
CA PHE A 73 -2.79 0.08 -4.65
C PHE A 73 -4.07 0.93 -4.71
N VAL A 74 -3.91 2.23 -4.74
CA VAL A 74 -5.00 3.18 -4.95
C VAL A 74 -4.92 3.64 -6.40
N PRO A 75 -5.92 3.31 -7.25
CA PRO A 75 -5.92 3.74 -8.64
C PRO A 75 -6.16 5.24 -8.75
N PHE A 76 -5.63 5.84 -9.80
CA PHE A 76 -5.79 7.27 -10.13
C PHE A 76 -6.38 7.43 -11.53
N ALA A 77 -7.25 8.42 -11.68
CA ALA A 77 -7.73 8.92 -12.96
C ALA A 77 -7.63 10.45 -12.95
N ASP A 78 -7.15 11.04 -14.03
CA ASP A 78 -6.99 12.50 -14.18
C ASP A 78 -6.22 13.15 -13.02
N GLY A 79 -5.18 12.46 -12.54
CA GLY A 79 -4.32 12.92 -11.45
C GLY A 79 -4.94 12.87 -10.05
N ARG A 80 -6.09 12.22 -9.89
CA ARG A 80 -6.80 12.07 -8.62
C ARG A 80 -7.09 10.61 -8.29
N PRO A 81 -7.13 10.23 -6.99
CA PRO A 81 -7.56 8.90 -6.60
C PRO A 81 -8.96 8.58 -7.13
N SER A 82 -9.13 7.36 -7.65
CA SER A 82 -10.38 6.88 -8.23
C SER A 82 -10.67 5.44 -7.82
N GLY A 83 -11.87 5.19 -7.32
CA GLY A 83 -12.30 3.84 -6.95
C GLY A 83 -11.75 3.33 -5.61
N ALA A 84 -11.99 2.04 -5.35
CA ALA A 84 -11.55 1.37 -4.14
C ALA A 84 -10.08 0.92 -4.24
N PRO A 85 -9.36 0.83 -3.11
CA PRO A 85 -8.00 0.30 -3.12
C PRO A 85 -8.01 -1.20 -3.43
N VAL A 86 -6.98 -1.66 -4.12
CA VAL A 86 -6.77 -3.07 -4.48
C VAL A 86 -5.65 -3.64 -3.62
N ASP A 87 -5.84 -4.82 -3.05
CA ASP A 87 -4.80 -5.51 -2.29
C ASP A 87 -3.70 -6.03 -3.24
N VAL A 88 -2.44 -5.70 -2.94
CA VAL A 88 -1.26 -6.06 -3.77
C VAL A 88 -0.40 -7.11 -3.09
N LEU A 89 -0.14 -6.94 -1.81
CA LEU A 89 0.65 -7.88 -1.02
C LEU A 89 -0.02 -8.07 0.34
N THR A 90 -0.38 -9.30 0.67
CA THR A 90 -1.11 -9.69 1.88
C THR A 90 -0.41 -10.86 2.58
N GLY A 91 -1.01 -11.40 3.65
CA GLY A 91 -0.46 -12.57 4.36
C GLY A 91 0.50 -12.21 5.49
N PHE A 92 0.47 -10.97 5.96
CA PHE A 92 1.29 -10.51 7.09
C PHE A 92 0.68 -10.81 8.46
N LEU A 93 -0.49 -11.41 8.51
CA LEU A 93 -1.09 -11.98 9.73
C LEU A 93 -1.15 -13.50 9.59
N ASP A 94 -0.96 -14.22 10.71
CA ASP A 94 -1.26 -15.64 10.80
C ASP A 94 -2.76 -15.89 11.06
N ALA A 95 -3.14 -17.17 11.18
CA ALA A 95 -4.52 -17.56 11.43
C ALA A 95 -5.05 -17.09 12.78
N ASP A 96 -4.17 -16.85 13.73
CA ASP A 96 -4.52 -16.38 15.08
C ASP A 96 -4.52 -14.85 15.18
N GLY A 97 -4.22 -14.15 14.07
CA GLY A 97 -4.16 -12.69 13.99
C GLY A 97 -2.86 -12.08 14.50
N ASN A 98 -1.80 -12.88 14.70
CA ASN A 98 -0.48 -12.37 15.07
C ASN A 98 0.28 -11.87 13.84
N ALA A 99 1.04 -10.81 14.00
CA ALA A 99 1.83 -10.24 12.92
C ALA A 99 3.05 -11.12 12.61
N ARG A 100 3.15 -11.59 11.36
CA ARG A 100 4.34 -12.24 10.79
C ARG A 100 5.24 -11.26 10.08
N GLY A 101 4.72 -10.09 9.78
CA GLY A 101 5.39 -8.98 9.15
C GLY A 101 4.52 -7.75 9.16
N ARG A 102 5.13 -6.58 8.90
CA ARG A 102 4.44 -5.30 8.84
C ARG A 102 5.05 -4.42 7.75
N PRO A 103 4.35 -4.18 6.64
CA PRO A 103 4.82 -3.31 5.58
C PRO A 103 5.07 -1.88 6.06
N VAL A 104 6.23 -1.31 5.73
CA VAL A 104 6.60 0.06 6.09
C VAL A 104 6.84 0.87 4.82
N GLY A 105 8.09 0.92 4.36
CA GLY A 105 8.48 1.62 3.16
C GLY A 105 8.12 0.85 1.91
N VAL A 106 7.71 1.56 0.86
CA VAL A 106 7.51 1.00 -0.47
C VAL A 106 8.27 1.83 -1.50
N ALA A 107 8.84 1.16 -2.50
CA ALA A 107 9.57 1.80 -3.59
C ALA A 107 9.47 0.96 -4.85
N LEU A 108 9.72 1.57 -6.01
CA LEU A 108 9.84 0.85 -7.28
C LEU A 108 11.31 0.74 -7.67
N ASP A 109 11.75 -0.48 -8.00
CA ASP A 109 13.08 -0.68 -8.55
C ASP A 109 13.20 -0.13 -9.98
N ARG A 110 14.41 -0.18 -10.58
CA ARG A 110 14.65 0.33 -11.94
C ARG A 110 13.87 -0.43 -13.02
N ARG A 111 13.40 -1.64 -12.72
CA ARG A 111 12.62 -2.48 -13.63
C ARG A 111 11.11 -2.37 -13.36
N GLY A 112 10.70 -1.53 -12.40
CA GLY A 112 9.30 -1.34 -12.03
C GLY A 112 8.71 -2.44 -11.18
N ALA A 113 9.53 -3.27 -10.50
CA ALA A 113 9.06 -4.15 -9.47
C ALA A 113 8.89 -3.39 -8.15
N LEU A 114 7.87 -3.73 -7.38
CA LEU A 114 7.63 -3.12 -6.08
C LEU A 114 8.53 -3.76 -5.02
N LEU A 115 9.28 -2.93 -4.31
CA LEU A 115 10.04 -3.28 -3.12
C LEU A 115 9.25 -2.86 -1.89
N VAL A 116 9.14 -3.74 -0.91
CA VAL A 116 8.40 -3.50 0.33
C VAL A 116 9.29 -3.85 1.51
N ALA A 117 9.60 -2.87 2.35
CA ALA A 117 10.29 -3.10 3.60
C ALA A 117 9.30 -3.65 4.64
N ASP A 118 9.73 -4.66 5.38
CA ASP A 118 8.98 -5.34 6.43
C ASP A 118 9.82 -5.30 7.71
N ASP A 119 9.44 -4.45 8.66
CA ASP A 119 10.26 -4.22 9.87
C ASP A 119 10.14 -5.35 10.89
N VAL A 120 8.99 -5.97 11.03
CA VAL A 120 8.76 -7.10 11.92
C VAL A 120 9.31 -8.39 11.34
N GLY A 121 9.12 -8.62 10.03
CA GLY A 121 9.67 -9.78 9.33
C GLY A 121 11.17 -9.67 9.07
N GLY A 122 11.79 -8.50 9.24
CA GLY A 122 13.21 -8.25 8.99
C GLY A 122 13.62 -8.49 7.53
N ARG A 123 12.79 -8.10 6.54
CA ARG A 123 12.96 -8.45 5.12
C ARG A 123 12.63 -7.27 4.22
N VAL A 124 13.09 -7.42 2.97
CA VAL A 124 12.59 -6.63 1.84
C VAL A 124 11.97 -7.58 0.84
N TRP A 125 10.68 -7.44 0.62
CA TRP A 125 9.94 -8.20 -0.39
C TRP A 125 10.10 -7.54 -1.75
N ARG A 126 10.22 -8.35 -2.80
CA ARG A 126 10.19 -7.88 -4.19
C ARG A 126 8.98 -8.49 -4.90
N VAL A 127 8.04 -7.66 -5.31
CA VAL A 127 6.81 -8.05 -5.99
C VAL A 127 6.92 -7.69 -7.48
N ALA A 128 6.76 -8.67 -8.33
CA ALA A 128 6.77 -8.52 -9.79
C ALA A 128 5.87 -9.57 -10.43
N VAL A 129 5.50 -9.37 -11.68
CA VAL A 129 4.81 -10.40 -12.46
C VAL A 129 5.73 -11.60 -12.62
N ALA A 130 5.20 -12.83 -12.38
CA ALA A 130 5.92 -14.04 -12.66
C ALA A 130 6.26 -14.10 -14.16
N ARG A 131 7.52 -14.40 -14.50
CA ARG A 131 7.85 -14.74 -15.86
C ARG A 131 7.14 -16.05 -16.20
N SER A 132 6.36 -16.08 -17.26
CA SER A 132 5.97 -17.34 -17.87
C SER A 132 7.25 -17.94 -18.47
N ASP A 133 7.77 -18.99 -17.85
CA ASP A 133 8.82 -19.81 -18.46
C ASP A 133 8.22 -20.58 -19.64
N THR A 134 8.00 -19.88 -20.76
CA THR A 134 7.93 -20.51 -22.08
C THR A 134 9.36 -20.69 -22.57
N ALA A 135 10.17 -21.44 -21.84
CA ALA A 135 11.37 -22.02 -22.38
C ALA A 135 10.98 -23.28 -23.14
N SER A 136 10.82 -23.08 -24.44
CA SER A 136 10.89 -24.08 -25.49
C SER A 136 11.89 -25.17 -25.14
N ALA A 137 11.39 -26.37 -24.89
CA ALA A 137 12.11 -27.59 -25.19
C ALA A 137 12.17 -27.71 -26.73
N ALA A 138 13.11 -27.01 -27.34
CA ALA A 138 13.58 -27.41 -28.68
C ALA A 138 14.50 -28.62 -28.48
N ASP A 139 13.93 -29.76 -28.63
CA ASP A 139 14.66 -31.05 -28.83
C ASP A 139 15.38 -30.96 -30.18
N PRO A 140 16.69 -31.08 -30.22
CA PRO A 140 17.37 -31.38 -31.47
C PRO A 140 17.49 -32.88 -31.58
N SER A 141 16.57 -33.50 -32.27
CA SER A 141 16.76 -34.89 -32.75
C SER A 141 17.42 -34.89 -34.13
N PRO A 142 18.06 -35.99 -34.46
CA PRO A 142 19.43 -36.18 -34.92
C PRO A 142 19.63 -36.07 -36.41
#